data_8d9bae6295db29708c2b838a3926d7c9
#
_entry.id   8d9bae6295db29708c2b838a3926d7c9
#
_cell.length_a   1.000
_cell.length_b   1.000
_cell.length_c   1.000
_cell.angle_alpha   90.00
_cell.angle_beta   90.00
_cell.angle_gamma   90.00
#
_symmetry.space_group_name_H-M   'P 1'
#
loop_
_entity.id
_entity.type
_entity.pdbx_description
1 polymer ?
#
loop_
_entity_poly.entity_id
_entity_poly.type
_entity_poly.pdbx_seq_one_letter_code
_entity_poly.pdbx_strand_id
1 'polypeptide(L)'
;MAIPALIVDDEAPARRELAFLLREHPEIEVVAQVGKLAQAEFALRTLQPKVVFLDIHLLGENGFDLIPHLSVTTRVVFVTADDRAAVRAFRVNALHYLLKPVDPAALAEAVRRLLATESPLVGSGPGERLVGADRVLLRADGAQRFVRANEIVAIEACGAYTRVHLKDGTRTLVLRTLKAWEELLSPEDFVRVHRNAVINLEWVERVTADGEVELCGGAVKVEASRRELPALRARLAALRQ
;
A
#
# COMPACT_ATOMS: atom_id res chain seq x y z
N MET A 1 17.89 -3.71 16.49
CA MET A 1 16.95 -4.86 16.50
C MET A 1 16.86 -5.38 15.08
N ALA A 2 16.80 -6.71 14.87
CA ALA A 2 16.61 -7.28 13.55
C ALA A 2 15.19 -7.03 13.05
N ILE A 3 15.04 -6.91 11.74
CA ILE A 3 13.75 -6.68 11.06
C ILE A 3 13.04 -8.03 10.93
N PRO A 4 11.88 -8.25 11.55
CA PRO A 4 11.15 -9.51 11.44
C PRO A 4 10.60 -9.70 10.02
N ALA A 5 10.97 -10.82 9.40
CA ALA A 5 10.67 -11.20 8.03
C ALA A 5 9.78 -12.43 7.95
N LEU A 6 8.79 -12.41 7.07
CA LEU A 6 7.96 -13.54 6.68
C LEU A 6 8.34 -13.97 5.26
N ILE A 7 8.54 -15.27 5.04
CA ILE A 7 8.70 -15.84 3.69
C ILE A 7 7.41 -16.56 3.31
N VAL A 8 6.86 -16.21 2.15
CA VAL A 8 5.63 -16.80 1.60
C VAL A 8 5.92 -17.33 0.20
N ASP A 9 5.93 -18.65 0.06
CA ASP A 9 6.26 -19.35 -1.18
C ASP A 9 5.75 -20.77 -1.05
N ASP A 10 5.07 -21.34 -2.02
CA ASP A 10 4.55 -22.72 -1.94
C ASP A 10 5.65 -23.77 -2.08
N GLU A 11 6.78 -23.43 -2.73
CA GLU A 11 7.92 -24.30 -2.91
C GLU A 11 8.83 -24.34 -1.65
N ALA A 12 8.76 -25.44 -0.88
CA ALA A 12 9.60 -25.59 0.31
C ALA A 12 11.12 -25.48 0.06
N PRO A 13 11.67 -25.95 -1.08
CA PRO A 13 13.07 -25.70 -1.43
C PRO A 13 13.41 -24.21 -1.56
N ALA A 14 12.58 -23.44 -2.28
CA ALA A 14 12.79 -22.01 -2.49
C ALA A 14 12.76 -21.23 -1.15
N ARG A 15 11.81 -21.56 -0.25
CA ARG A 15 11.80 -20.99 1.11
C ARG A 15 13.09 -21.24 1.87
N ARG A 16 13.61 -22.50 1.82
CA ARG A 16 14.86 -22.86 2.51
C ARG A 16 16.06 -22.14 1.93
N GLU A 17 16.13 -22.05 0.61
CA GLU A 17 17.21 -21.32 -0.09
C GLU A 17 17.22 -19.84 0.31
N LEU A 18 16.07 -19.17 0.22
CA LEU A 18 15.96 -17.76 0.61
C LEU A 18 16.29 -17.56 2.10
N ALA A 19 15.78 -18.43 2.97
CA ALA A 19 16.09 -18.36 4.41
C ALA A 19 17.58 -18.60 4.68
N PHE A 20 18.24 -19.45 3.88
CA PHE A 20 19.70 -19.67 3.98
C PHE A 20 20.48 -18.41 3.55
N LEU A 21 20.14 -17.80 2.42
CA LEU A 21 20.76 -16.56 1.96
C LEU A 21 20.57 -15.41 2.95
N LEU A 22 19.38 -15.31 3.57
CA LEU A 22 19.10 -14.27 4.57
C LEU A 22 19.94 -14.40 5.85
N ARG A 23 20.58 -15.54 6.13
CA ARG A 23 21.50 -15.69 7.29
C ARG A 23 22.73 -14.80 7.18
N GLU A 24 23.11 -14.43 5.96
CA GLU A 24 24.22 -13.51 5.72
C GLU A 24 23.86 -12.04 6.00
N HIS A 25 22.57 -11.79 6.34
CA HIS A 25 22.03 -10.47 6.65
C HIS A 25 21.49 -10.42 8.08
N PRO A 26 22.34 -10.21 9.09
CA PRO A 26 21.95 -10.26 10.51
C PRO A 26 20.91 -9.20 10.90
N GLU A 27 20.67 -8.22 10.02
CA GLU A 27 19.62 -7.22 10.17
C GLU A 27 18.21 -7.78 9.92
N ILE A 28 18.09 -8.97 9.32
CA ILE A 28 16.83 -9.61 8.98
C ILE A 28 16.66 -10.87 9.82
N GLU A 29 15.53 -10.98 10.52
CA GLU A 29 15.16 -12.18 11.29
C GLU A 29 13.98 -12.87 10.62
N VAL A 30 14.17 -14.07 10.09
CA VAL A 30 13.06 -14.86 9.50
C VAL A 30 12.22 -15.45 10.64
N VAL A 31 11.07 -14.82 10.91
CA VAL A 31 10.16 -15.21 12.01
C VAL A 31 9.19 -16.32 11.61
N ALA A 32 8.91 -16.48 10.32
CA ALA A 32 8.10 -17.59 9.80
C ALA A 32 8.36 -17.84 8.31
N GLN A 33 8.06 -19.08 7.89
CA GLN A 33 8.06 -19.52 6.50
C GLN A 33 6.75 -20.28 6.24
N VAL A 34 5.97 -19.85 5.26
CA VAL A 34 4.65 -20.44 4.98
C VAL A 34 4.45 -20.67 3.48
N GLY A 35 3.59 -21.64 3.14
CA GLY A 35 3.38 -22.02 1.75
C GLY A 35 1.97 -21.71 1.21
N LYS A 36 1.11 -21.04 1.98
CA LYS A 36 -0.29 -20.74 1.61
C LYS A 36 -0.70 -19.36 2.10
N LEU A 37 -1.59 -18.68 1.38
CA LEU A 37 -2.10 -17.35 1.75
C LEU A 37 -2.76 -17.35 3.14
N ALA A 38 -3.60 -18.32 3.46
CA ALA A 38 -4.26 -18.39 4.76
C ALA A 38 -3.26 -18.48 5.94
N GLN A 39 -2.13 -19.19 5.75
CA GLN A 39 -1.05 -19.22 6.74
C GLN A 39 -0.32 -17.89 6.83
N ALA A 40 -0.10 -17.22 5.68
CA ALA A 40 0.51 -15.91 5.63
C ALA A 40 -0.35 -14.85 6.33
N GLU A 41 -1.66 -14.84 6.09
CA GLU A 41 -2.59 -13.94 6.79
C GLU A 41 -2.57 -14.15 8.31
N PHE A 42 -2.53 -15.41 8.76
CA PHE A 42 -2.40 -15.70 10.18
C PHE A 42 -1.08 -15.18 10.75
N ALA A 43 0.05 -15.43 10.05
CA ALA A 43 1.37 -14.95 10.45
C ALA A 43 1.45 -13.42 10.48
N LEU A 44 0.83 -12.73 9.51
CA LEU A 44 0.75 -11.27 9.48
C LEU A 44 0.07 -10.71 10.74
N ARG A 45 -1.04 -11.33 11.17
CA ARG A 45 -1.78 -10.88 12.35
C ARG A 45 -1.06 -11.16 13.66
N THR A 46 -0.37 -12.31 13.76
CA THR A 46 0.22 -12.77 15.02
C THR A 46 1.66 -12.32 15.22
N LEU A 47 2.46 -12.31 14.16
CA LEU A 47 3.90 -12.01 14.22
C LEU A 47 4.23 -10.58 13.78
N GLN A 48 3.30 -9.89 13.13
CA GLN A 48 3.45 -8.50 12.66
C GLN A 48 4.80 -8.23 11.95
N PRO A 49 5.16 -9.03 10.93
CA PRO A 49 6.44 -8.89 10.25
C PRO A 49 6.55 -7.50 9.60
N LYS A 50 7.77 -6.95 9.58
CA LYS A 50 8.06 -5.67 8.93
C LYS A 50 8.40 -5.82 7.46
N VAL A 51 8.77 -7.02 7.03
CA VAL A 51 8.99 -7.36 5.62
C VAL A 51 8.40 -8.71 5.28
N VAL A 52 7.82 -8.83 4.09
CA VAL A 52 7.33 -10.08 3.50
C VAL A 52 8.08 -10.32 2.20
N PHE A 53 8.79 -11.44 2.13
CA PHE A 53 9.30 -12.00 0.88
C PHE A 53 8.19 -12.88 0.32
N LEU A 54 7.64 -12.52 -0.83
CA LEU A 54 6.38 -13.07 -1.33
C LEU A 54 6.53 -13.58 -2.75
N ASP A 55 6.24 -14.86 -2.96
CA ASP A 55 6.04 -15.36 -4.33
C ASP A 55 4.68 -14.89 -4.87
N ILE A 56 4.67 -14.56 -6.13
CA ILE A 56 3.46 -14.17 -6.87
C ILE A 56 2.58 -15.39 -7.18
N HIS A 57 3.22 -16.50 -7.52
CA HIS A 57 2.55 -17.74 -7.91
C HIS A 57 2.57 -18.75 -6.75
N LEU A 58 1.51 -18.77 -5.98
CA LEU A 58 1.28 -19.75 -4.93
C LEU A 58 0.26 -20.77 -5.44
N LEU A 59 0.44 -22.02 -5.18
CA LEU A 59 -0.31 -23.20 -5.67
C LEU A 59 -1.83 -22.95 -5.79
N GLY A 60 -2.28 -22.43 -6.96
CA GLY A 60 -3.67 -22.06 -7.22
C GLY A 60 -4.13 -20.72 -6.63
N GLU A 61 -3.27 -20.00 -5.93
CA GLU A 61 -3.54 -18.69 -5.32
C GLU A 61 -2.61 -17.62 -5.91
N ASN A 62 -2.99 -16.35 -5.80
CA ASN A 62 -2.17 -15.25 -6.29
C ASN A 62 -1.58 -14.49 -5.10
N GLY A 63 -0.24 -14.40 -5.00
CA GLY A 63 0.43 -13.69 -3.91
C GLY A 63 0.00 -12.23 -3.76
N PHE A 64 -0.46 -11.58 -4.84
CA PHE A 64 -1.03 -10.23 -4.76
C PHE A 64 -2.27 -10.15 -3.86
N ASP A 65 -3.00 -11.25 -3.66
CA ASP A 65 -4.18 -11.27 -2.80
C ASP A 65 -3.83 -11.10 -1.31
N LEU A 66 -2.55 -11.28 -0.93
CA LEU A 66 -2.05 -11.00 0.42
C LEU A 66 -1.92 -9.48 0.70
N ILE A 67 -1.74 -8.67 -0.35
CA ILE A 67 -1.45 -7.24 -0.21
C ILE A 67 -2.50 -6.47 0.63
N PRO A 68 -3.83 -6.69 0.45
CA PRO A 68 -4.84 -6.01 1.26
C PRO A 68 -4.76 -6.32 2.77
N HIS A 69 -4.08 -7.39 3.15
CA HIS A 69 -3.93 -7.84 4.53
C HIS A 69 -2.65 -7.33 5.21
N LEU A 70 -1.78 -6.65 4.46
CA LEU A 70 -0.54 -6.09 4.99
C LEU A 70 -0.80 -4.83 5.82
N SER A 71 0.00 -4.66 6.88
CA SER A 71 0.07 -3.40 7.60
C SER A 71 0.70 -2.31 6.70
N VAL A 72 0.37 -1.05 6.95
CA VAL A 72 1.00 0.11 6.26
C VAL A 72 2.51 0.16 6.45
N THR A 73 3.02 -0.43 7.51
CA THR A 73 4.46 -0.47 7.82
C THR A 73 5.15 -1.72 7.27
N THR A 74 4.40 -2.71 6.80
CA THR A 74 4.96 -3.95 6.23
C THR A 74 5.40 -3.72 4.79
N ARG A 75 6.62 -4.07 4.48
CA ARG A 75 7.23 -3.95 3.16
C ARG A 75 7.17 -5.27 2.42
N VAL A 76 7.08 -5.21 1.10
CA VAL A 76 7.04 -6.40 0.26
C VAL A 76 8.26 -6.43 -0.64
N VAL A 77 8.92 -7.59 -0.66
CA VAL A 77 9.92 -7.97 -1.66
C VAL A 77 9.34 -9.16 -2.40
N PHE A 78 9.02 -9.01 -3.68
CA PHE A 78 8.58 -10.15 -4.47
C PHE A 78 9.74 -11.05 -4.83
N VAL A 79 9.51 -12.36 -4.76
CA VAL A 79 10.49 -13.41 -5.10
C VAL A 79 9.80 -14.41 -6.00
N THR A 80 10.05 -14.39 -7.32
CA THR A 80 9.28 -15.21 -8.26
C THR A 80 10.10 -15.62 -9.47
N ALA A 81 9.66 -16.66 -10.18
CA ALA A 81 10.25 -17.09 -11.44
C ALA A 81 9.74 -16.33 -12.68
N ASP A 82 8.69 -15.50 -12.50
CA ASP A 82 8.05 -14.77 -13.61
C ASP A 82 8.72 -13.42 -13.87
N ASP A 83 9.53 -13.34 -14.92
CA ASP A 83 10.22 -12.12 -15.36
C ASP A 83 9.26 -11.02 -15.86
N ARG A 84 8.08 -11.40 -16.36
CA ARG A 84 7.04 -10.46 -16.85
C ARG A 84 6.27 -9.81 -15.70
N ALA A 85 6.20 -10.46 -14.57
CA ALA A 85 5.57 -9.91 -13.38
C ALA A 85 6.39 -8.75 -12.76
N ALA A 86 7.67 -8.59 -13.14
CA ALA A 86 8.49 -7.45 -12.71
C ALA A 86 7.81 -6.11 -13.06
N VAL A 87 7.22 -5.98 -14.26
CA VAL A 87 6.47 -4.77 -14.64
C VAL A 87 5.25 -4.55 -13.75
N ARG A 88 4.59 -5.61 -13.28
CA ARG A 88 3.47 -5.52 -12.32
C ARG A 88 3.97 -5.24 -10.91
N ALA A 89 5.09 -5.84 -10.49
CA ALA A 89 5.73 -5.58 -9.21
C ALA A 89 6.21 -4.12 -9.09
N PHE A 90 6.72 -3.52 -10.17
CA PHE A 90 7.00 -2.08 -10.22
C PHE A 90 5.76 -1.22 -9.99
N ARG A 91 4.61 -1.63 -10.52
CA ARG A 91 3.34 -0.93 -10.31
C ARG A 91 2.80 -1.05 -8.88
N VAL A 92 3.24 -2.05 -8.10
CA VAL A 92 2.75 -2.32 -6.74
C VAL A 92 3.59 -1.66 -5.65
N ASN A 93 4.60 -0.88 -6.03
CA ASN A 93 5.51 -0.29 -5.06
C ASN A 93 6.15 -1.34 -4.12
N ALA A 94 6.41 -2.52 -4.64
CA ALA A 94 7.29 -3.46 -3.98
C ALA A 94 8.62 -2.75 -3.67
N LEU A 95 9.16 -2.99 -2.49
CA LEU A 95 10.46 -2.45 -2.14
C LEU A 95 11.52 -2.94 -3.12
N HIS A 96 11.41 -4.21 -3.51
CA HIS A 96 12.28 -4.85 -4.48
C HIS A 96 11.59 -6.05 -5.14
N TYR A 97 12.23 -6.56 -6.19
CA TYR A 97 11.81 -7.71 -6.96
C TYR A 97 13.04 -8.61 -7.16
N LEU A 98 12.92 -9.85 -6.79
CA LEU A 98 13.98 -10.86 -6.92
C LEU A 98 13.49 -11.96 -7.86
N LEU A 99 14.29 -12.30 -8.86
CA LEU A 99 14.04 -13.45 -9.73
C LEU A 99 14.61 -14.72 -9.08
N LYS A 100 13.86 -15.81 -9.19
CA LYS A 100 14.35 -17.14 -8.86
C LYS A 100 15.20 -17.71 -10.02
N PRO A 101 16.36 -18.33 -9.75
CA PRO A 101 17.02 -18.46 -8.44
C PRO A 101 17.50 -17.10 -7.91
N VAL A 102 17.41 -16.91 -6.59
CA VAL A 102 17.73 -15.61 -5.98
C VAL A 102 19.24 -15.35 -6.05
N ASP A 103 19.61 -14.30 -6.77
CA ASP A 103 20.99 -13.81 -6.78
C ASP A 103 21.34 -13.16 -5.44
N PRO A 104 22.43 -13.58 -4.74
CA PRO A 104 22.86 -12.99 -3.48
C PRO A 104 23.10 -11.47 -3.55
N ALA A 105 23.63 -10.97 -4.68
CA ALA A 105 23.87 -9.53 -4.84
C ALA A 105 22.54 -8.74 -4.96
N ALA A 106 21.56 -9.29 -5.65
CA ALA A 106 20.21 -8.70 -5.72
C ALA A 106 19.51 -8.74 -4.36
N LEU A 107 19.69 -9.80 -3.57
CA LEU A 107 19.17 -9.88 -2.21
C LEU A 107 19.84 -8.83 -1.30
N ALA A 108 21.15 -8.68 -1.37
CA ALA A 108 21.90 -7.67 -0.61
C ALA A 108 21.40 -6.24 -0.93
N GLU A 109 21.09 -5.95 -2.21
CA GLU A 109 20.49 -4.69 -2.62
C GLU A 109 19.08 -4.51 -2.04
N ALA A 110 18.26 -5.56 -2.02
CA ALA A 110 16.93 -5.52 -1.40
C ALA A 110 17.02 -5.22 0.10
N VAL A 111 17.92 -5.88 0.81
CA VAL A 111 18.18 -5.65 2.25
C VAL A 111 18.72 -4.23 2.47
N ARG A 112 19.65 -3.76 1.66
CA ARG A 112 20.16 -2.38 1.75
C ARG A 112 19.02 -1.35 1.59
N ARG A 113 18.11 -1.58 0.67
CA ARG A 113 16.91 -0.72 0.50
C ARG A 113 15.95 -0.81 1.68
N LEU A 114 15.78 -1.99 2.27
CA LEU A 114 15.02 -2.17 3.50
C LEU A 114 15.57 -1.31 4.62
N LEU A 115 16.87 -1.33 4.84
CA LEU A 115 17.58 -0.57 5.88
C LEU A 115 17.57 0.95 5.60
N ALA A 116 17.78 1.36 4.35
CA ALA A 116 17.76 2.77 3.96
C ALA A 116 16.37 3.42 4.12
N THR A 117 15.33 2.61 4.20
CA THR A 117 13.94 3.10 4.33
C THR A 117 13.49 3.15 5.79
N GLU A 118 14.37 3.00 6.78
CA GLU A 118 14.06 3.29 8.19
C GLU A 118 13.89 4.79 8.48
N SER A 119 14.01 5.64 7.47
CA SER A 119 13.51 7.01 7.63
C SER A 119 11.98 6.97 7.71
N PRO A 120 11.38 7.35 8.84
CA PRO A 120 9.92 7.41 8.94
C PRO A 120 9.39 8.25 7.79
N LEU A 121 8.23 7.89 7.28
CA LEU A 121 7.37 8.85 6.57
C LEU A 121 7.46 10.16 7.35
N VAL A 122 8.07 11.19 6.77
CA VAL A 122 8.24 12.49 7.41
C VAL A 122 6.85 13.02 7.75
N GLY A 123 6.56 13.14 9.02
CA GLY A 123 5.34 13.67 9.56
C GLY A 123 4.60 12.64 10.40
N SER A 124 4.62 12.88 11.69
CA SER A 124 3.81 12.27 12.74
C SER A 124 4.42 11.07 13.46
N GLY A 125 4.55 11.24 14.76
CA GLY A 125 4.73 10.15 15.72
C GLY A 125 3.60 9.11 15.63
N PRO A 126 3.69 7.98 16.30
CA PRO A 126 2.65 6.97 16.28
C PRO A 126 1.34 7.58 16.79
N GLY A 127 0.38 7.79 15.86
CA GLY A 127 -0.95 8.33 16.14
C GLY A 127 -1.29 9.69 15.51
N GLU A 128 -0.34 10.43 14.96
CA GLU A 128 -0.65 11.68 14.24
C GLU A 128 -1.07 11.39 12.79
N ARG A 129 -2.22 11.92 12.40
CA ARG A 129 -2.75 11.83 11.03
C ARG A 129 -2.28 13.00 10.20
N LEU A 130 -1.97 12.75 8.94
CA LEU A 130 -1.53 13.78 8.01
C LEU A 130 -2.66 14.73 7.66
N VAL A 131 -2.39 16.02 7.77
CA VAL A 131 -3.32 17.12 7.47
C VAL A 131 -2.74 18.03 6.38
N GLY A 132 -3.57 18.65 5.60
CA GLY A 132 -3.31 19.76 4.68
C GLY A 132 -1.92 19.76 4.04
N ALA A 133 -0.98 20.50 4.63
CA ALA A 133 0.37 20.71 4.09
C ALA A 133 1.37 19.56 4.33
N ASP A 134 1.00 18.56 5.12
CA ASP A 134 1.89 17.43 5.41
C ASP A 134 2.24 16.66 4.14
N ARG A 135 3.48 16.19 4.08
CA ARG A 135 3.99 15.50 2.90
C ARG A 135 3.70 14.00 2.96
N VAL A 136 3.08 13.50 1.91
CA VAL A 136 2.86 12.08 1.66
C VAL A 136 3.86 11.62 0.61
N LEU A 137 4.60 10.57 0.90
CA LEU A 137 5.44 9.92 -0.11
C LEU A 137 4.58 8.95 -0.92
N LEU A 138 4.36 9.26 -2.18
CA LEU A 138 3.81 8.36 -3.17
C LEU A 138 4.97 7.67 -3.89
N ARG A 139 4.93 6.35 -3.90
CA ARG A 139 5.89 5.55 -4.65
C ARG A 139 5.12 4.87 -5.77
N ALA A 140 5.45 5.19 -7.00
CA ALA A 140 4.81 4.65 -8.19
C ALA A 140 5.79 4.65 -9.37
N ASP A 141 5.66 3.67 -10.25
CA ASP A 141 6.42 3.56 -11.49
C ASP A 141 7.96 3.68 -11.31
N GLY A 142 8.48 3.14 -10.18
CA GLY A 142 9.90 3.23 -9.82
C GLY A 142 10.36 4.61 -9.34
N ALA A 143 9.48 5.61 -9.34
CA ALA A 143 9.76 6.95 -8.86
C ALA A 143 9.19 7.19 -7.45
N GLN A 144 9.84 8.10 -6.72
CA GLN A 144 9.34 8.62 -5.45
C GLN A 144 8.90 10.07 -5.65
N ARG A 145 7.64 10.35 -5.33
CA ARG A 145 7.09 11.70 -5.40
C ARG A 145 6.54 12.10 -4.04
N PHE A 146 7.02 13.21 -3.51
CA PHE A 146 6.41 13.84 -2.36
C PHE A 146 5.27 14.74 -2.82
N VAL A 147 4.07 14.49 -2.32
CA VAL A 147 2.90 15.34 -2.53
C VAL A 147 2.41 15.82 -1.18
N ARG A 148 1.72 16.94 -1.13
CA ARG A 148 1.03 17.37 0.10
C ARG A 148 -0.29 16.61 0.23
N ALA A 149 -0.76 16.37 1.45
CA ALA A 149 -2.04 15.69 1.67
C ALA A 149 -3.19 16.44 0.97
N ASN A 150 -3.20 17.77 1.01
CA ASN A 150 -4.20 18.59 0.32
C ASN A 150 -4.09 18.57 -1.22
N GLU A 151 -3.04 18.01 -1.80
CA GLU A 151 -2.95 17.78 -3.25
C GLU A 151 -3.65 16.48 -3.69
N ILE A 152 -4.03 15.62 -2.74
CA ILE A 152 -4.78 14.40 -3.00
C ILE A 152 -6.27 14.76 -3.11
N VAL A 153 -6.87 14.47 -4.26
CA VAL A 153 -8.27 14.75 -4.58
C VAL A 153 -9.16 13.56 -4.19
N ALA A 154 -8.77 12.38 -4.61
CA ALA A 154 -9.50 11.15 -4.34
C ALA A 154 -8.56 9.93 -4.37
N ILE A 155 -8.96 8.87 -3.70
CA ILE A 155 -8.26 7.60 -3.64
C ILE A 155 -9.27 6.49 -3.92
N GLU A 156 -9.07 5.72 -4.97
CA GLU A 156 -9.96 4.64 -5.37
C GLU A 156 -9.25 3.29 -5.30
N ALA A 157 -9.94 2.27 -4.81
CA ALA A 157 -9.43 0.90 -4.82
C ALA A 157 -9.31 0.39 -6.26
N CYS A 158 -8.19 -0.23 -6.58
CA CYS A 158 -7.90 -0.80 -7.89
C CYS A 158 -7.18 -2.16 -7.71
N GLY A 159 -7.94 -3.20 -7.40
CA GLY A 159 -7.37 -4.51 -7.03
C GLY A 159 -6.57 -4.41 -5.73
N ALA A 160 -5.31 -4.85 -5.77
CA ALA A 160 -4.37 -4.75 -4.64
C ALA A 160 -3.83 -3.32 -4.41
N TYR A 161 -4.23 -2.36 -5.23
CA TYR A 161 -3.74 -0.97 -5.24
C TYR A 161 -4.80 0.02 -4.86
N THR A 162 -4.35 1.25 -4.65
CA THR A 162 -5.22 2.41 -4.76
C THR A 162 -4.71 3.33 -5.85
N ARG A 163 -5.64 3.87 -6.63
CA ARG A 163 -5.38 4.96 -7.56
C ARG A 163 -5.56 6.27 -6.80
N VAL A 164 -4.48 7.02 -6.67
CA VAL A 164 -4.47 8.35 -6.07
C VAL A 164 -4.62 9.37 -7.18
N HIS A 165 -5.66 10.18 -7.10
CA HIS A 165 -5.90 11.31 -8.00
C HIS A 165 -5.35 12.57 -7.38
N LEU A 166 -4.50 13.29 -8.09
CA LEU A 166 -3.89 14.54 -7.64
C LEU A 166 -4.51 15.75 -8.33
N LYS A 167 -4.44 16.91 -7.69
CA LYS A 167 -5.00 18.17 -8.18
C LYS A 167 -4.44 18.62 -9.54
N ASP A 168 -3.25 18.16 -9.90
CA ASP A 168 -2.61 18.44 -11.20
C ASP A 168 -3.10 17.51 -12.33
N GLY A 169 -4.11 16.70 -12.07
CA GLY A 169 -4.64 15.71 -13.00
C GLY A 169 -3.84 14.40 -13.07
N THR A 170 -2.71 14.32 -12.36
CA THR A 170 -1.91 13.09 -12.30
C THR A 170 -2.67 11.99 -11.57
N ARG A 171 -2.59 10.77 -12.08
CA ARG A 171 -3.13 9.55 -11.45
C ARG A 171 -1.98 8.60 -11.17
N THR A 172 -1.85 8.21 -9.93
CA THR A 172 -0.74 7.38 -9.47
C THR A 172 -1.28 6.11 -8.79
N LEU A 173 -0.79 4.95 -9.20
CA LEU A 173 -1.12 3.69 -8.52
C LEU A 173 -0.16 3.48 -7.34
N VAL A 174 -0.71 3.30 -6.15
CA VAL A 174 0.05 3.13 -4.92
C VAL A 174 -0.34 1.81 -4.26
N LEU A 175 0.64 1.02 -3.86
CA LEU A 175 0.42 -0.19 -3.09
C LEU A 175 0.10 0.21 -1.64
N ARG A 176 -1.15 0.47 -1.39
CA ARG A 176 -1.69 0.79 -0.07
C ARG A 176 -3.18 0.53 -0.09
N THR A 177 -3.73 -0.07 0.96
CA THR A 177 -5.18 -0.28 1.06
C THR A 177 -5.91 1.02 1.39
N LEU A 178 -7.22 1.10 1.08
CA LEU A 178 -8.03 2.24 1.49
C LEU A 178 -8.04 2.41 3.02
N LYS A 179 -8.09 1.30 3.77
CA LYS A 179 -8.00 1.32 5.23
C LYS A 179 -6.71 1.98 5.71
N ALA A 180 -5.59 1.64 5.10
CA ALA A 180 -4.30 2.23 5.42
C ALA A 180 -4.21 3.73 5.07
N TRP A 181 -4.96 4.18 4.06
CA TRP A 181 -5.12 5.60 3.78
C TRP A 181 -5.99 6.31 4.83
N GLU A 182 -7.08 5.67 5.28
CA GLU A 182 -7.95 6.20 6.36
C GLU A 182 -7.22 6.31 7.70
N GLU A 183 -6.26 5.41 7.97
CA GLU A 183 -5.40 5.46 9.16
C GLU A 183 -4.34 6.57 9.08
N LEU A 184 -3.87 6.87 7.87
CA LEU A 184 -2.82 7.84 7.61
C LEU A 184 -3.34 9.28 7.49
N LEU A 185 -4.47 9.48 6.81
CA LEU A 185 -5.01 10.79 6.49
C LEU A 185 -5.99 11.29 7.57
N SER A 186 -6.05 12.61 7.74
CA SER A 186 -6.99 13.22 8.67
C SER A 186 -8.45 12.90 8.30
N PRO A 187 -9.27 12.42 9.22
CA PRO A 187 -10.69 12.23 9.00
C PRO A 187 -11.45 13.56 8.88
N GLU A 188 -10.84 14.69 9.20
CA GLU A 188 -11.43 16.01 9.00
C GLU A 188 -11.41 16.39 7.52
N ASP A 189 -10.33 16.08 6.82
CA ASP A 189 -10.13 16.38 5.41
C ASP A 189 -10.64 15.27 4.50
N PHE A 190 -10.50 14.00 4.91
CA PHE A 190 -10.78 12.83 4.09
C PHE A 190 -11.95 12.02 4.62
N VAL A 191 -12.81 11.57 3.72
CA VAL A 191 -13.96 10.74 4.06
C VAL A 191 -14.12 9.58 3.09
N ARG A 192 -14.43 8.41 3.64
CA ARG A 192 -14.83 7.27 2.83
C ARG A 192 -16.26 7.45 2.36
N VAL A 193 -16.46 7.45 1.06
CA VAL A 193 -17.79 7.62 0.42
C VAL A 193 -18.31 6.34 -0.19
N HIS A 194 -17.41 5.38 -0.46
CA HIS A 194 -17.77 4.07 -0.99
C HIS A 194 -16.80 3.01 -0.45
N ARG A 195 -17.21 1.73 -0.50
CA ARG A 195 -16.28 0.63 -0.15
C ARG A 195 -14.97 0.68 -0.93
N ASN A 196 -14.98 1.32 -2.11
CA ASN A 196 -13.85 1.42 -3.02
C ASN A 196 -13.27 2.84 -3.12
N ALA A 197 -13.76 3.83 -2.35
CA ALA A 197 -13.33 5.21 -2.55
C ALA A 197 -13.28 6.04 -1.26
N VAL A 198 -12.20 6.81 -1.13
CA VAL A 198 -12.00 7.90 -0.16
C VAL A 198 -11.81 9.18 -0.95
N ILE A 199 -12.43 10.27 -0.52
CA ILE A 199 -12.31 11.58 -1.16
C ILE A 199 -11.81 12.62 -0.17
N ASN A 200 -11.17 13.66 -0.68
CA ASN A 200 -10.83 14.85 0.06
C ASN A 200 -11.99 15.87 -0.05
N LEU A 201 -12.51 16.30 1.10
CA LEU A 201 -13.66 17.20 1.18
C LEU A 201 -13.37 18.59 0.62
N GLU A 202 -12.12 19.04 0.66
CA GLU A 202 -11.69 20.34 0.10
C GLU A 202 -11.96 20.44 -1.40
N TRP A 203 -11.88 19.33 -2.12
CA TRP A 203 -12.04 19.29 -3.58
C TRP A 203 -13.45 18.98 -4.06
N VAL A 204 -14.41 18.78 -3.14
CA VAL A 204 -15.80 18.50 -3.51
C VAL A 204 -16.51 19.76 -3.98
N GLU A 205 -16.94 19.75 -5.23
CA GLU A 205 -17.68 20.85 -5.84
C GLU A 205 -19.18 20.58 -5.86
N ARG A 206 -19.56 19.37 -6.24
CA ARG A 206 -20.97 18.99 -6.39
C ARG A 206 -21.24 17.55 -5.98
N VAL A 207 -22.39 17.34 -5.38
CA VAL A 207 -22.92 15.99 -5.09
C VAL A 207 -24.31 15.92 -5.72
N THR A 208 -24.47 15.02 -6.68
CA THR A 208 -25.76 14.83 -7.37
C THR A 208 -26.78 14.11 -6.49
N ALA A 209 -28.05 14.09 -6.93
CA ALA A 209 -29.10 13.34 -6.26
C ALA A 209 -28.81 11.84 -6.22
N ASP A 210 -28.23 11.32 -7.30
CA ASP A 210 -27.92 9.90 -7.50
C ASP A 210 -26.66 9.44 -6.74
N GLY A 211 -25.90 10.38 -6.14
CA GLY A 211 -24.72 10.09 -5.34
C GLY A 211 -23.39 10.23 -6.07
N GLU A 212 -23.37 10.73 -7.31
CA GLU A 212 -22.11 11.09 -7.97
C GLU A 212 -21.53 12.33 -7.28
N VAL A 213 -20.24 12.25 -6.91
CA VAL A 213 -19.46 13.33 -6.34
C VAL A 213 -18.47 13.84 -7.39
N GLU A 214 -18.61 15.09 -7.77
CA GLU A 214 -17.71 15.77 -8.69
C GLU A 214 -16.65 16.56 -7.90
N LEU A 215 -15.38 16.35 -8.25
CA LEU A 215 -14.22 16.94 -7.58
C LEU A 215 -13.29 17.60 -8.62
N CYS A 216 -12.59 18.63 -8.18
CA CYS A 216 -11.52 19.29 -8.96
C CYS A 216 -11.98 19.70 -10.37
N GLY A 217 -12.98 20.57 -10.48
CA GLY A 217 -13.50 21.04 -11.76
C GLY A 217 -14.24 19.97 -12.57
N GLY A 218 -14.75 18.92 -11.92
CA GLY A 218 -15.37 17.78 -12.60
C GLY A 218 -14.36 16.81 -13.23
N ALA A 219 -13.05 17.02 -13.02
CA ALA A 219 -11.99 16.15 -13.56
C ALA A 219 -11.97 14.77 -12.91
N VAL A 220 -12.47 14.66 -11.69
CA VAL A 220 -12.60 13.42 -10.93
C VAL A 220 -14.04 13.23 -10.52
N LYS A 221 -14.60 12.05 -10.79
CA LYS A 221 -15.96 11.66 -10.43
C LYS A 221 -15.92 10.38 -9.64
N VAL A 222 -16.58 10.36 -8.49
CA VAL A 222 -16.63 9.22 -7.57
C VAL A 222 -18.06 8.96 -7.16
N GLU A 223 -18.49 7.71 -7.16
CA GLU A 223 -19.82 7.34 -6.64
C GLU A 223 -19.79 7.17 -5.13
N ALA A 224 -20.64 7.90 -4.43
CA ALA A 224 -20.91 7.67 -3.02
C ALA A 224 -21.97 6.58 -2.85
N SER A 225 -21.77 5.66 -1.91
CA SER A 225 -22.76 4.64 -1.60
C SER A 225 -24.00 5.29 -0.96
N ARG A 226 -25.16 4.68 -1.16
CA ARG A 226 -26.42 5.15 -0.54
C ARG A 226 -26.32 5.27 0.98
N ARG A 227 -25.48 4.46 1.60
CA ARG A 227 -25.23 4.46 3.04
C ARG A 227 -24.44 5.68 3.49
N GLU A 228 -23.38 6.04 2.74
CA GLU A 228 -22.43 7.09 3.13
C GLU A 228 -22.90 8.50 2.67
N LEU A 229 -23.82 8.57 1.70
CA LEU A 229 -24.29 9.82 1.11
C LEU A 229 -24.92 10.81 2.12
N PRO A 230 -25.75 10.39 3.10
CA PRO A 230 -26.28 11.30 4.10
C PRO A 230 -25.20 11.91 5.00
N ALA A 231 -24.23 11.09 5.42
CA ALA A 231 -23.09 11.55 6.24
C ALA A 231 -22.19 12.52 5.49
N LEU A 232 -21.91 12.24 4.20
CA LEU A 232 -21.16 13.14 3.34
C LEU A 232 -21.84 14.51 3.22
N ARG A 233 -23.16 14.54 2.96
CA ARG A 233 -23.92 15.79 2.83
C ARG A 233 -23.92 16.60 4.13
N ALA A 234 -24.07 15.94 5.27
CA ALA A 234 -24.02 16.60 6.57
C ALA A 234 -22.65 17.25 6.83
N ARG A 235 -21.56 16.55 6.49
CA ARG A 235 -20.19 17.09 6.62
C ARG A 235 -19.93 18.28 5.71
N LEU A 236 -20.36 18.21 4.44
CA LEU A 236 -20.21 19.32 3.50
C LEU A 236 -21.04 20.54 3.92
N ALA A 237 -22.20 20.34 4.53
CA ALA A 237 -23.00 21.44 5.06
C ALA A 237 -22.31 22.13 6.25
N ALA A 238 -21.61 21.37 7.10
CA ALA A 238 -20.85 21.91 8.24
C ALA A 238 -19.60 22.71 7.81
N LEU A 239 -18.97 22.36 6.69
CA LEU A 239 -17.78 23.05 6.16
C LEU A 239 -18.11 24.41 5.47
N ARG A 240 -19.40 24.66 5.20
CA ARG A 240 -19.86 25.90 4.53
C ARG A 240 -20.35 26.98 5.51
N GLN A 241 -20.33 26.68 6.80
CA GLN A 241 -20.65 27.63 7.89
C GLN A 241 -19.38 28.23 8.47
#